data_9d5a68f126dd30f64ef2e94423953a40
#
_entry.id   9d5a68f126dd30f64ef2e94423953a40
#
_cell.length_a   1.000
_cell.length_b   1.000
_cell.length_c   1.000
_cell.angle_alpha   90.00
_cell.angle_beta   90.00
_cell.angle_gamma   90.00
#
_symmetry.space_group_name_H-M   'P 1'
#
loop_
_entity.id
_entity.type
_entity.pdbx_description
1 polymer ?
#
loop_
_entity_poly.entity_id
_entity_poly.type
_entity_poly.pdbx_seq_one_letter_code
_entity_poly.pdbx_strand_id
1 'polypeptide(L)'
;MFDLVIRGGTVVDGSGLPAYTADVGLIGDRIAAVGRLAPTDAARTIDADGCVVAPGFIDIHTHYDAQLHFEPTASPSSWHGVTTVITGNCGFSLFPARASDVGWLCAMLSRVEGMSSATLAAGVRFAGGGLEEFAAGLEGSIGVNAGLQVGHSALRRHVMRDEASAREAKPDEVATMTELLRAALAAGAVGFTSSQLDLHVDQHGAPVPSNLAAPEELIALATVLGEFPYGVIEFISRTNLEGHDEADRDLMFAMCSASGKPMNVNPLVQLPKIPDGWRRGLEFVDEATRRGYRVHPQSSLQQLQVFFALHDTFLFDEMPAFRSVLTAPDRVAQLADPMVRDRLRAALDDTAGRVFVFSWESVEVARADSNPTWVGRTVADLAREWGSDPLDAFLDASLAGDLRTTFTLGGSLRSAASRAATEEVLRHPASLPGSSDAGAHLTSYCGVDFSTRLLTEYVPTVVTLEEAVRRLATVPAHLYGFVNRGVVRPGAMADLVVWDPARLGVGPTRWSDDFPAGGGRFVVESTGYCTTIVNGAVLFDDGSDTGARAGRVLTPG
;
A
#
# COMPACT_ATOMS: atom_id res chain seq x y z
N MET A 1 25.30 18.55 24.79
CA MET A 1 24.90 19.33 23.60
C MET A 1 24.11 18.37 22.70
N PHE A 2 22.93 18.76 22.28
CA PHE A 2 22.11 17.99 21.33
C PHE A 2 22.57 18.25 19.90
N ASP A 3 22.44 17.25 19.04
CA ASP A 3 22.68 17.44 17.60
C ASP A 3 21.55 18.24 16.98
N LEU A 4 20.30 17.98 17.42
CA LEU A 4 19.11 18.68 16.99
C LEU A 4 18.16 18.91 18.18
N VAL A 5 17.52 20.07 18.23
CA VAL A 5 16.41 20.36 19.15
C VAL A 5 15.20 20.85 18.36
N ILE A 6 14.05 20.22 18.56
CA ILE A 6 12.74 20.70 18.08
C ILE A 6 12.12 21.47 19.25
N ARG A 7 11.79 22.75 19.05
CA ARG A 7 11.40 23.68 20.13
C ARG A 7 9.93 24.05 20.10
N GLY A 8 9.33 24.06 21.28
CA GLY A 8 8.05 24.72 21.54
C GLY A 8 6.83 24.01 20.93
N GLY A 9 7.00 22.81 20.36
CA GLY A 9 5.93 22.10 19.70
C GLY A 9 4.91 21.48 20.63
N THR A 10 3.70 21.25 20.13
CA THR A 10 2.68 20.41 20.78
C THR A 10 3.04 18.96 20.55
N VAL A 11 3.55 18.28 21.57
CA VAL A 11 3.96 16.87 21.48
C VAL A 11 2.75 15.96 21.64
N VAL A 12 2.50 15.14 20.63
CA VAL A 12 1.59 13.99 20.66
C VAL A 12 2.45 12.74 20.65
N ASP A 13 2.72 12.20 21.82
CA ASP A 13 3.83 11.26 22.04
C ASP A 13 3.57 9.81 21.58
N GLY A 14 2.41 9.53 21.00
CA GLY A 14 2.02 8.20 20.54
C GLY A 14 1.41 7.30 21.63
N SER A 15 1.41 7.71 22.89
CA SER A 15 0.81 6.91 23.99
C SER A 15 -0.71 6.87 23.97
N GLY A 16 -1.35 7.81 23.27
CA GLY A 16 -2.80 8.05 23.34
C GLY A 16 -3.20 8.95 24.52
N LEU A 17 -2.26 9.42 25.32
CA LEU A 17 -2.49 10.41 26.38
C LEU A 17 -2.57 11.83 25.79
N PRO A 18 -3.17 12.79 26.51
CA PRO A 18 -3.32 14.16 26.04
C PRO A 18 -2.00 14.80 25.62
N ALA A 19 -2.02 15.57 24.53
CA ALA A 19 -0.90 16.34 24.03
C ALA A 19 -0.39 17.38 25.04
N TYR A 20 0.89 17.73 24.98
CA TYR A 20 1.54 18.70 25.86
C TYR A 20 2.62 19.49 25.12
N THR A 21 2.92 20.70 25.55
CA THR A 21 3.99 21.52 24.96
C THR A 21 5.35 21.14 25.55
N ALA A 22 6.32 20.82 24.69
CA ALA A 22 7.70 20.52 25.08
C ALA A 22 8.69 20.73 23.93
N ASP A 23 9.98 20.81 24.30
CA ASP A 23 11.09 20.65 23.37
C ASP A 23 11.48 19.15 23.28
N VAL A 24 11.99 18.74 22.12
CA VAL A 24 12.51 17.38 21.90
C VAL A 24 13.97 17.49 21.45
N GLY A 25 14.90 16.96 22.25
CA GLY A 25 16.34 16.97 21.99
C GLY A 25 16.85 15.63 21.48
N LEU A 26 17.59 15.64 20.38
CA LEU A 26 18.14 14.45 19.74
C LEU A 26 19.66 14.39 19.88
N ILE A 27 20.18 13.17 20.10
CA ILE A 27 21.61 12.83 20.03
C ILE A 27 21.74 11.56 19.20
N GLY A 28 22.48 11.63 18.09
CA GLY A 28 22.57 10.56 17.13
C GLY A 28 21.19 10.16 16.61
N ASP A 29 20.88 8.89 16.66
CA ASP A 29 19.62 8.31 16.20
C ASP A 29 18.52 8.23 17.29
N ARG A 30 18.73 8.89 18.48
CA ARG A 30 17.81 8.75 19.60
C ARG A 30 17.29 10.07 20.13
N ILE A 31 16.07 10.01 20.66
CA ILE A 31 15.51 11.05 21.50
C ILE A 31 16.24 11.00 22.83
N ALA A 32 17.01 12.03 23.13
CA ALA A 32 17.79 12.11 24.36
C ALA A 32 17.02 12.78 25.51
N ALA A 33 16.15 13.76 25.19
CA ALA A 33 15.36 14.47 26.19
C ALA A 33 14.04 14.97 25.61
N VAL A 34 13.00 15.02 26.45
CA VAL A 34 11.71 15.66 26.17
C VAL A 34 11.37 16.53 27.37
N GLY A 35 11.07 17.81 27.15
CA GLY A 35 10.75 18.77 28.20
C GLY A 35 11.24 20.18 27.87
N ARG A 36 11.47 21.01 28.89
CA ARG A 36 11.98 22.36 28.65
C ARG A 36 13.52 22.34 28.59
N LEU A 37 14.08 22.58 27.42
CA LEU A 37 15.54 22.52 27.18
C LEU A 37 16.14 23.92 27.12
N ALA A 38 17.42 24.06 27.57
CA ALA A 38 18.12 25.35 27.53
C ALA A 38 18.39 25.80 26.07
N PRO A 39 18.31 27.09 25.74
CA PRO A 39 18.45 27.61 24.38
C PRO A 39 19.80 27.30 23.70
N THR A 40 20.87 27.12 24.52
CA THR A 40 22.26 26.99 24.04
C THR A 40 22.70 25.55 23.81
N ASP A 41 21.82 24.56 23.97
CA ASP A 41 22.21 23.15 24.06
C ASP A 41 22.17 22.39 22.71
N ALA A 42 21.96 23.08 21.57
CA ALA A 42 21.76 22.42 20.29
C ALA A 42 22.74 22.89 19.20
N ALA A 43 23.25 21.98 18.36
CA ALA A 43 23.97 22.30 17.14
C ALA A 43 23.03 22.84 16.03
N ARG A 44 21.80 22.27 15.96
CA ARG A 44 20.72 22.72 15.06
C ARG A 44 19.42 22.85 15.85
N THR A 45 18.60 23.82 15.49
CA THR A 45 17.25 24.02 16.09
C THR A 45 16.20 24.06 14.99
N ILE A 46 15.07 23.38 15.22
CA ILE A 46 13.83 23.48 14.44
C ILE A 46 12.82 24.19 15.34
N ASP A 47 12.28 25.29 14.87
CA ASP A 47 11.17 25.98 15.53
C ASP A 47 9.86 25.25 15.20
N ALA A 48 9.18 24.77 16.21
CA ALA A 48 7.91 24.05 16.09
C ALA A 48 6.77 24.78 16.83
N ASP A 49 6.93 26.08 17.10
CA ASP A 49 5.84 26.86 17.70
C ASP A 49 4.60 26.83 16.80
N GLY A 50 3.45 26.49 17.41
CA GLY A 50 2.20 26.25 16.65
C GLY A 50 2.12 24.92 15.89
N CYS A 51 3.20 24.15 15.84
CA CYS A 51 3.24 22.84 15.16
C CYS A 51 2.98 21.68 16.13
N VAL A 52 2.57 20.55 15.56
CA VAL A 52 2.51 19.26 16.25
C VAL A 52 3.80 18.50 15.99
N VAL A 53 4.33 17.86 17.05
CA VAL A 53 5.48 16.96 17.00
C VAL A 53 5.01 15.57 17.42
N ALA A 54 5.18 14.59 16.55
CA ALA A 54 4.74 13.23 16.82
C ALA A 54 5.79 12.20 16.35
N PRO A 55 5.67 10.93 16.78
CA PRO A 55 6.45 9.87 16.18
C PRO A 55 6.11 9.77 14.68
N GLY A 56 7.09 9.47 13.85
CA GLY A 56 6.90 9.22 12.42
C GLY A 56 5.96 8.04 12.19
N PHE A 57 5.15 8.15 11.15
CA PHE A 57 4.10 7.19 10.85
C PHE A 57 4.68 5.91 10.23
N ILE A 58 3.97 4.80 10.43
CA ILE A 58 4.30 3.48 9.89
C ILE A 58 3.20 3.08 8.91
N ASP A 59 3.58 2.95 7.65
CA ASP A 59 2.69 2.45 6.60
C ASP A 59 2.76 0.92 6.58
N ILE A 60 1.68 0.29 7.00
CA ILE A 60 1.64 -1.17 7.24
C ILE A 60 1.32 -2.01 6.01
N HIS A 61 1.00 -1.35 4.87
CA HIS A 61 0.63 -2.06 3.66
C HIS A 61 1.18 -1.35 2.42
N THR A 62 2.37 -1.78 2.00
CA THR A 62 3.05 -1.23 0.82
C THR A 62 3.66 -2.32 -0.05
N HIS A 63 3.89 -1.97 -1.32
CA HIS A 63 4.56 -2.78 -2.33
C HIS A 63 5.86 -2.12 -2.82
N TYR A 64 6.58 -1.50 -1.89
CA TYR A 64 7.83 -0.82 -2.17
C TYR A 64 9.03 -1.74 -2.39
N ASP A 65 8.82 -3.06 -2.40
CA ASP A 65 9.89 -4.07 -2.58
C ASP A 65 10.84 -3.74 -3.74
N ALA A 66 10.27 -3.43 -4.89
CA ALA A 66 11.06 -3.04 -6.05
C ALA A 66 11.49 -1.56 -6.01
N GLN A 67 10.58 -0.68 -5.62
CA GLN A 67 10.78 0.76 -5.70
C GLN A 67 11.92 1.27 -4.82
N LEU A 68 12.12 0.73 -3.62
CA LEU A 68 13.20 1.13 -2.71
C LEU A 68 14.61 0.99 -3.32
N HIS A 69 14.77 0.16 -4.35
CA HIS A 69 16.05 0.04 -5.07
C HIS A 69 16.41 1.26 -5.93
N PHE A 70 15.42 2.06 -6.35
CA PHE A 70 15.65 3.19 -7.26
C PHE A 70 14.97 4.48 -6.83
N GLU A 71 13.97 4.44 -5.94
CA GLU A 71 13.37 5.58 -5.29
C GLU A 71 13.44 5.37 -3.76
N PRO A 72 14.57 5.74 -3.14
CA PRO A 72 14.91 5.31 -1.78
C PRO A 72 14.16 6.06 -0.68
N THR A 73 13.39 7.10 -1.00
CA THR A 73 12.64 7.85 -0.01
C THR A 73 11.25 7.28 0.27
N ALA A 74 10.82 6.24 -0.45
CA ALA A 74 9.47 5.70 -0.42
C ALA A 74 8.41 6.81 -0.66
N SER A 75 8.71 7.71 -1.63
CA SER A 75 7.75 8.72 -2.01
C SER A 75 6.59 8.10 -2.84
N PRO A 76 5.36 8.63 -2.70
CA PRO A 76 5.02 9.79 -1.89
C PRO A 76 4.61 9.49 -0.43
N SER A 77 4.64 8.24 0.09
CA SER A 77 4.29 7.95 1.50
C SER A 77 5.05 8.82 2.49
N SER A 78 6.36 9.01 2.27
CA SER A 78 7.21 9.83 3.14
C SER A 78 6.86 11.32 3.13
N TRP A 79 6.25 11.84 2.06
CA TRP A 79 5.73 13.21 2.01
C TRP A 79 4.52 13.40 2.93
N HIS A 80 3.86 12.33 3.32
CA HIS A 80 2.72 12.29 4.24
C HIS A 80 3.11 11.90 5.67
N GLY A 81 4.38 12.07 6.06
CA GLY A 81 4.88 11.85 7.41
C GLY A 81 5.26 10.40 7.73
N VAL A 82 5.25 9.51 6.73
CA VAL A 82 5.69 8.12 6.91
C VAL A 82 7.22 8.07 7.01
N THR A 83 7.70 7.41 8.05
CA THR A 83 9.14 7.17 8.31
C THR A 83 9.52 5.69 8.24
N THR A 84 8.52 4.82 8.23
CA THR A 84 8.70 3.36 8.15
C THR A 84 7.65 2.77 7.24
N VAL A 85 8.05 1.90 6.33
CA VAL A 85 7.17 1.15 5.42
C VAL A 85 7.28 -0.34 5.66
N ILE A 86 6.17 -1.07 5.54
CA ILE A 86 6.14 -2.54 5.60
C ILE A 86 5.90 -3.06 4.19
N THR A 87 6.84 -3.84 3.66
CA THR A 87 6.80 -4.38 2.30
C THR A 87 6.47 -5.86 2.27
N GLY A 88 6.26 -6.42 1.08
CA GLY A 88 5.94 -7.84 0.89
C GLY A 88 4.49 -8.20 1.14
N ASN A 89 3.56 -7.24 1.10
CA ASN A 89 2.13 -7.48 1.35
C ASN A 89 1.48 -8.33 0.24
N CYS A 90 0.26 -8.77 0.46
CA CYS A 90 -0.58 -9.53 -0.47
C CYS A 90 0.05 -10.85 -0.97
N GLY A 91 1.06 -11.35 -0.29
CA GLY A 91 1.82 -12.52 -0.74
C GLY A 91 2.89 -12.22 -1.80
N PHE A 92 3.20 -10.93 -2.02
CA PHE A 92 4.14 -10.49 -3.05
C PHE A 92 5.40 -9.89 -2.43
N SER A 93 6.53 -10.56 -2.65
CA SER A 93 7.86 -10.04 -2.30
C SER A 93 8.85 -10.44 -3.39
N LEU A 94 10.02 -9.79 -3.43
CA LEU A 94 11.10 -10.18 -4.36
C LEU A 94 11.99 -11.29 -3.79
N PHE A 95 11.83 -11.64 -2.53
CA PHE A 95 12.59 -12.71 -1.85
C PHE A 95 11.63 -13.68 -1.13
N PRO A 96 12.05 -14.95 -0.90
CA PRO A 96 13.26 -15.57 -1.42
C PRO A 96 13.16 -15.82 -2.92
N ALA A 97 14.24 -15.61 -3.65
CA ALA A 97 14.27 -15.84 -5.09
C ALA A 97 15.57 -16.50 -5.53
N ARG A 98 15.50 -17.43 -6.50
CA ARG A 98 16.67 -17.83 -7.26
C ARG A 98 16.99 -16.72 -8.27
N ALA A 99 18.23 -16.59 -8.68
CA ALA A 99 18.63 -15.61 -9.69
C ALA A 99 17.80 -15.72 -10.99
N SER A 100 17.42 -16.95 -11.38
CA SER A 100 16.55 -17.19 -12.54
C SER A 100 15.10 -16.74 -12.38
N ASP A 101 14.64 -16.55 -11.15
CA ASP A 101 13.23 -16.26 -10.84
C ASP A 101 12.96 -14.77 -10.58
N VAL A 102 14.01 -13.95 -10.38
CA VAL A 102 13.86 -12.50 -10.14
C VAL A 102 13.12 -11.82 -11.29
N GLY A 103 13.47 -12.14 -12.54
CA GLY A 103 12.77 -11.59 -13.71
C GLY A 103 11.28 -11.99 -13.77
N TRP A 104 10.95 -13.21 -13.36
CA TRP A 104 9.56 -13.67 -13.27
C TRP A 104 8.78 -12.94 -12.17
N LEU A 105 9.39 -12.78 -10.99
CA LEU A 105 8.77 -12.02 -9.87
C LEU A 105 8.55 -10.55 -10.25
N CYS A 106 9.53 -9.92 -10.91
CA CYS A 106 9.37 -8.57 -11.44
C CYS A 106 8.22 -8.49 -12.47
N ALA A 107 8.10 -9.47 -13.36
CA ALA A 107 7.01 -9.50 -14.35
C ALA A 107 5.63 -9.70 -13.69
N MET A 108 5.53 -10.53 -12.65
CA MET A 108 4.33 -10.69 -11.82
C MET A 108 3.97 -9.36 -11.14
N LEU A 109 4.93 -8.69 -10.48
CA LEU A 109 4.71 -7.38 -9.87
C LEU A 109 4.32 -6.33 -10.91
N SER A 110 4.89 -6.36 -12.11
CA SER A 110 4.48 -5.47 -13.18
C SER A 110 2.99 -5.61 -13.50
N ARG A 111 2.48 -6.82 -13.51
CA ARG A 111 1.06 -7.09 -13.80
C ARG A 111 0.14 -6.75 -12.62
N VAL A 112 0.48 -7.20 -11.43
CA VAL A 112 -0.35 -7.01 -10.23
C VAL A 112 -0.31 -5.55 -9.75
N GLU A 113 0.90 -4.95 -9.75
CA GLU A 113 1.13 -3.63 -9.13
C GLU A 113 1.15 -2.48 -10.15
N GLY A 114 1.00 -2.77 -11.45
CA GLY A 114 0.97 -1.74 -12.48
C GLY A 114 2.30 -0.99 -12.65
N MET A 115 3.43 -1.61 -12.31
CA MET A 115 4.76 -1.04 -12.48
C MET A 115 5.34 -1.44 -13.84
N SER A 116 5.89 -0.48 -14.60
CA SER A 116 6.49 -0.76 -15.92
C SER A 116 7.59 -1.83 -15.84
N SER A 117 7.49 -2.87 -16.68
CA SER A 117 8.53 -3.92 -16.77
C SER A 117 9.92 -3.34 -17.11
N ALA A 118 9.98 -2.24 -17.92
CA ALA A 118 11.22 -1.55 -18.23
C ALA A 118 11.80 -0.86 -17.00
N THR A 119 10.95 -0.24 -16.18
CA THR A 119 11.33 0.35 -14.88
C THR A 119 11.93 -0.69 -13.96
N LEU A 120 11.26 -1.84 -13.80
CA LEU A 120 11.71 -2.93 -12.93
C LEU A 120 13.05 -3.48 -13.42
N ALA A 121 13.19 -3.74 -14.71
CA ALA A 121 14.44 -4.25 -15.31
C ALA A 121 15.61 -3.29 -15.15
N ALA A 122 15.38 -1.98 -15.20
CA ALA A 122 16.41 -0.96 -15.05
C ALA A 122 16.72 -0.60 -13.59
N GLY A 123 15.72 -0.71 -12.70
CA GLY A 123 15.79 -0.19 -11.33
C GLY A 123 16.11 -1.24 -10.27
N VAL A 124 15.63 -2.48 -10.40
CA VAL A 124 15.81 -3.52 -9.38
C VAL A 124 17.25 -4.06 -9.43
N ARG A 125 17.94 -3.95 -8.31
CA ARG A 125 19.35 -4.39 -8.18
C ARG A 125 19.51 -5.75 -7.48
N PHE A 126 18.40 -6.35 -7.05
CA PHE A 126 18.42 -7.65 -6.39
C PHE A 126 18.71 -8.77 -7.41
N ALA A 127 19.72 -9.57 -7.13
CA ALA A 127 20.19 -10.63 -8.03
C ALA A 127 19.69 -12.04 -7.64
N GLY A 128 18.81 -12.12 -6.63
CA GLY A 128 18.37 -13.37 -6.01
C GLY A 128 19.04 -13.62 -4.67
N GLY A 129 18.44 -14.48 -3.86
CA GLY A 129 18.84 -14.79 -2.50
C GLY A 129 17.68 -14.81 -1.53
N GLY A 130 17.98 -14.80 -0.25
CA GLY A 130 17.03 -14.68 0.85
C GLY A 130 16.82 -13.23 1.30
N LEU A 131 16.35 -13.09 2.53
CA LEU A 131 16.14 -11.78 3.14
C LEU A 131 17.45 -11.02 3.33
N GLU A 132 18.54 -11.69 3.72
CA GLU A 132 19.82 -11.04 4.01
C GLU A 132 20.38 -10.36 2.76
N GLU A 133 20.37 -11.04 1.61
CA GLU A 133 20.84 -10.48 0.34
C GLU A 133 19.95 -9.34 -0.13
N PHE A 134 18.64 -9.46 0.07
CA PHE A 134 17.70 -8.38 -0.26
C PHE A 134 17.94 -7.17 0.63
N ALA A 135 18.01 -7.34 1.94
CA ALA A 135 18.26 -6.29 2.91
C ALA A 135 19.60 -5.58 2.66
N ALA A 136 20.68 -6.34 2.35
CA ALA A 136 21.99 -5.79 2.05
C ALA A 136 21.96 -4.84 0.82
N GLY A 137 21.06 -5.08 -0.14
CA GLY A 137 20.84 -4.21 -1.29
C GLY A 137 20.20 -2.87 -0.95
N LEU A 138 19.56 -2.74 0.21
CA LEU A 138 18.90 -1.53 0.71
C LEU A 138 19.73 -0.78 1.76
N GLU A 139 20.62 -1.45 2.47
CA GLU A 139 21.42 -0.87 3.56
C GLU A 139 22.24 0.34 3.09
N GLY A 140 22.16 1.45 3.86
CA GLY A 140 22.85 2.71 3.60
C GLY A 140 22.35 3.49 2.37
N SER A 141 21.29 3.02 1.70
CA SER A 141 20.74 3.67 0.51
C SER A 141 19.34 4.25 0.72
N ILE A 142 18.55 3.74 1.67
CA ILE A 142 17.15 4.14 1.87
C ILE A 142 17.01 5.32 2.84
N GLY A 143 16.04 6.18 2.57
CA GLY A 143 15.70 7.35 3.40
C GLY A 143 14.73 7.02 4.54
N VAL A 144 13.84 6.05 4.34
CA VAL A 144 12.87 5.55 5.34
C VAL A 144 13.29 4.19 5.87
N ASN A 145 12.78 3.82 7.04
CA ASN A 145 12.95 2.46 7.53
C ASN A 145 12.05 1.48 6.77
N ALA A 146 12.46 0.23 6.63
CA ALA A 146 11.70 -0.82 5.97
C ALA A 146 11.59 -2.08 6.85
N GLY A 147 10.36 -2.55 7.09
CA GLY A 147 10.10 -3.89 7.63
C GLY A 147 9.76 -4.83 6.47
N LEU A 148 10.44 -5.97 6.39
CA LEU A 148 10.34 -6.89 5.26
C LEU A 148 9.52 -8.12 5.64
N GLN A 149 8.44 -8.39 4.91
CA GLN A 149 7.61 -9.59 5.04
C GLN A 149 7.93 -10.59 3.94
N VAL A 150 7.73 -11.86 4.21
CA VAL A 150 7.93 -12.95 3.25
C VAL A 150 6.63 -13.21 2.50
N GLY A 151 6.63 -12.96 1.20
CA GLY A 151 5.49 -13.20 0.33
C GLY A 151 5.36 -14.68 -0.07
N HIS A 152 4.15 -15.21 0.05
CA HIS A 152 3.86 -16.62 -0.23
C HIS A 152 4.12 -17.00 -1.69
N SER A 153 3.79 -16.11 -2.62
CA SER A 153 4.02 -16.35 -4.05
C SER A 153 5.52 -16.50 -4.37
N ALA A 154 6.38 -15.75 -3.69
CA ALA A 154 7.83 -15.89 -3.83
C ALA A 154 8.34 -17.23 -3.28
N LEU A 155 7.84 -17.67 -2.10
CA LEU A 155 8.16 -18.99 -1.53
C LEU A 155 7.79 -20.12 -2.50
N ARG A 156 6.54 -20.11 -2.99
CA ARG A 156 6.06 -21.14 -3.93
C ARG A 156 6.86 -21.12 -5.23
N ARG A 157 7.13 -19.94 -5.80
CA ARG A 157 7.96 -19.81 -7.01
C ARG A 157 9.37 -20.35 -6.79
N HIS A 158 9.98 -20.05 -5.66
CA HIS A 158 11.32 -20.52 -5.31
C HIS A 158 11.39 -22.06 -5.26
N VAL A 159 10.37 -22.72 -4.70
CA VAL A 159 10.35 -24.18 -4.50
C VAL A 159 9.82 -24.91 -5.72
N MET A 160 8.66 -24.50 -6.23
CA MET A 160 7.91 -25.22 -7.26
C MET A 160 8.19 -24.73 -8.69
N ARG A 161 8.85 -23.58 -8.86
CA ARG A 161 9.19 -22.98 -10.16
C ARG A 161 7.94 -22.74 -11.01
N ASP A 162 7.94 -23.24 -12.26
CA ASP A 162 6.83 -23.03 -13.20
C ASP A 162 5.54 -23.76 -12.78
N GLU A 163 5.61 -24.73 -11.88
CA GLU A 163 4.44 -25.41 -11.35
C GLU A 163 3.72 -24.64 -10.23
N ALA A 164 4.33 -23.55 -9.73
CA ALA A 164 3.79 -22.76 -8.62
C ALA A 164 2.41 -22.16 -8.88
N SER A 165 2.10 -21.79 -10.13
CA SER A 165 0.80 -21.29 -10.59
C SER A 165 -0.04 -22.35 -11.31
N ALA A 166 0.29 -23.64 -11.19
CA ALA A 166 -0.37 -24.72 -11.93
C ALA A 166 -1.04 -25.76 -11.02
N ARG A 167 -0.60 -25.91 -9.78
CA ARG A 167 -1.10 -26.94 -8.85
C ARG A 167 -0.83 -26.60 -7.38
N GLU A 168 -1.47 -27.34 -6.51
CA GLU A 168 -1.14 -27.39 -5.07
C GLU A 168 0.29 -27.93 -4.83
N ALA A 169 0.90 -27.53 -3.71
CA ALA A 169 2.20 -28.03 -3.30
C ALA A 169 2.10 -29.44 -2.72
N LYS A 170 3.13 -30.24 -2.95
CA LYS A 170 3.32 -31.55 -2.30
C LYS A 170 3.85 -31.36 -0.89
N PRO A 171 3.69 -32.38 0.00
CA PRO A 171 4.16 -32.26 1.39
C PRO A 171 5.66 -31.94 1.54
N ASP A 172 6.52 -32.44 0.67
CA ASP A 172 7.96 -32.14 0.66
C ASP A 172 8.26 -30.72 0.19
N GLU A 173 7.45 -30.19 -0.74
CA GLU A 173 7.52 -28.80 -1.18
C GLU A 173 7.07 -27.83 -0.06
N VAL A 174 5.98 -28.17 0.65
CA VAL A 174 5.53 -27.43 1.84
C VAL A 174 6.61 -27.43 2.92
N ALA A 175 7.23 -28.59 3.20
CA ALA A 175 8.32 -28.68 4.17
C ALA A 175 9.50 -27.75 3.76
N THR A 176 9.85 -27.71 2.47
CA THR A 176 10.90 -26.82 1.98
C THR A 176 10.52 -25.34 2.13
N MET A 177 9.26 -24.98 1.85
CA MET A 177 8.77 -23.59 2.05
C MET A 177 8.81 -23.19 3.53
N THR A 178 8.46 -24.11 4.46
CA THR A 178 8.54 -23.83 5.90
C THR A 178 9.98 -23.59 6.37
N GLU A 179 10.97 -24.32 5.83
CA GLU A 179 12.39 -24.08 6.13
C GLU A 179 12.86 -22.71 5.62
N LEU A 180 12.49 -22.32 4.40
CA LEU A 180 12.82 -21.01 3.84
C LEU A 180 12.19 -19.86 4.65
N LEU A 181 10.93 -20.01 5.04
CA LEU A 181 10.25 -19.02 5.89
C LEU A 181 10.92 -18.92 7.25
N ARG A 182 11.27 -20.07 7.87
CA ARG A 182 11.98 -20.10 9.16
C ARG A 182 13.34 -19.39 9.07
N ALA A 183 14.10 -19.61 8.01
CA ALA A 183 15.37 -18.93 7.77
C ALA A 183 15.17 -17.41 7.62
N ALA A 184 14.16 -16.96 6.88
CA ALA A 184 13.87 -15.55 6.71
C ALA A 184 13.43 -14.88 8.03
N LEU A 185 12.59 -15.53 8.84
CA LEU A 185 12.18 -15.03 10.16
C LEU A 185 13.37 -14.96 11.12
N ALA A 186 14.26 -15.95 11.09
CA ALA A 186 15.48 -15.93 11.88
C ALA A 186 16.45 -14.82 11.45
N ALA A 187 16.44 -14.45 10.17
CA ALA A 187 17.22 -13.33 9.63
C ALA A 187 16.56 -11.96 9.87
N GLY A 188 15.35 -11.91 10.44
CA GLY A 188 14.67 -10.67 10.84
C GLY A 188 13.47 -10.26 10.00
N ALA A 189 12.88 -11.15 9.21
CA ALA A 189 11.60 -10.88 8.57
C ALA A 189 10.54 -10.56 9.63
N VAL A 190 9.69 -9.56 9.33
CA VAL A 190 8.67 -9.09 10.29
C VAL A 190 7.35 -9.84 10.19
N GLY A 191 7.20 -10.75 9.21
CA GLY A 191 5.98 -11.51 9.02
C GLY A 191 5.95 -12.34 7.76
N PHE A 192 4.79 -12.91 7.53
CA PHE A 192 4.43 -13.72 6.36
C PHE A 192 3.13 -13.22 5.77
N THR A 193 3.06 -13.17 4.44
CA THR A 193 1.87 -12.67 3.75
C THR A 193 1.37 -13.64 2.69
N SER A 194 0.06 -13.66 2.49
CA SER A 194 -0.55 -14.49 1.46
C SER A 194 -1.87 -13.91 0.96
N SER A 195 -2.22 -14.25 -0.28
CA SER A 195 -3.49 -13.91 -0.90
C SER A 195 -4.10 -15.13 -1.56
N GLN A 196 -5.42 -15.27 -1.42
CA GLN A 196 -6.24 -16.20 -2.20
C GLN A 196 -7.28 -15.48 -3.05
N LEU A 197 -7.13 -14.17 -3.27
CA LEU A 197 -8.05 -13.37 -4.05
C LEU A 197 -7.94 -13.71 -5.55
N ASP A 198 -9.03 -14.17 -6.15
CA ASP A 198 -9.07 -14.61 -7.56
C ASP A 198 -8.77 -13.49 -8.58
N LEU A 199 -8.83 -12.22 -8.16
CA LEU A 199 -8.43 -11.06 -8.98
C LEU A 199 -6.91 -10.95 -9.17
N HIS A 200 -6.12 -11.59 -8.32
CA HIS A 200 -4.67 -11.59 -8.44
C HIS A 200 -4.22 -12.62 -9.49
N VAL A 201 -3.79 -12.11 -10.63
CA VAL A 201 -3.28 -12.92 -11.75
C VAL A 201 -1.87 -12.47 -12.14
N ASP A 202 -1.06 -13.42 -12.60
CA ASP A 202 0.30 -13.16 -13.08
C ASP A 202 0.32 -12.50 -14.47
N GLN A 203 1.52 -12.24 -15.00
CA GLN A 203 1.74 -11.63 -16.31
C GLN A 203 1.16 -12.45 -17.49
N HIS A 204 0.78 -13.68 -17.27
CA HIS A 204 0.17 -14.58 -18.28
C HIS A 204 -1.34 -14.73 -18.08
N GLY A 205 -1.92 -14.08 -17.05
CA GLY A 205 -3.32 -14.20 -16.67
C GLY A 205 -3.63 -15.50 -15.90
N ALA A 206 -2.62 -16.25 -15.47
CA ALA A 206 -2.79 -17.37 -14.57
C ALA A 206 -2.92 -16.86 -13.12
N PRO A 207 -3.58 -17.61 -12.21
CA PRO A 207 -3.61 -17.27 -10.80
C PRO A 207 -2.18 -17.06 -10.24
N VAL A 208 -1.99 -16.07 -9.38
CA VAL A 208 -0.71 -15.94 -8.67
C VAL A 208 -0.45 -17.19 -7.82
N PRO A 209 0.82 -17.56 -7.59
CA PRO A 209 1.15 -18.83 -6.92
C PRO A 209 0.39 -19.08 -5.62
N SER A 210 0.23 -18.08 -4.76
CA SER A 210 -0.46 -18.22 -3.46
C SER A 210 -1.94 -18.61 -3.56
N ASN A 211 -2.62 -18.29 -4.68
CA ASN A 211 -4.04 -18.63 -4.89
C ASN A 211 -4.29 -20.14 -4.98
N LEU A 212 -3.26 -20.93 -5.29
CA LEU A 212 -3.34 -22.39 -5.39
C LEU A 212 -2.90 -23.12 -4.14
N ALA A 213 -2.65 -22.40 -3.04
CA ALA A 213 -2.28 -23.01 -1.79
C ALA A 213 -3.46 -23.74 -1.13
N ALA A 214 -3.24 -24.98 -0.72
CA ALA A 214 -4.19 -25.72 0.10
C ALA A 214 -4.21 -25.14 1.54
N PRO A 215 -5.31 -25.30 2.29
CA PRO A 215 -5.39 -24.86 3.68
C PRO A 215 -4.26 -25.37 4.57
N GLU A 216 -3.84 -26.62 4.37
CA GLU A 216 -2.77 -27.26 5.14
C GLU A 216 -1.40 -26.59 4.92
N GLU A 217 -1.14 -26.09 3.71
CA GLU A 217 0.06 -25.32 3.38
C GLU A 217 0.08 -24.00 4.16
N LEU A 218 -1.01 -23.23 4.13
CA LEU A 218 -1.14 -21.98 4.85
C LEU A 218 -1.02 -22.16 6.36
N ILE A 219 -1.63 -23.21 6.93
CA ILE A 219 -1.54 -23.53 8.34
C ILE A 219 -0.10 -23.96 8.72
N ALA A 220 0.58 -24.73 7.86
CA ALA A 220 1.97 -25.13 8.10
C ALA A 220 2.91 -23.92 8.12
N LEU A 221 2.75 -22.97 7.18
CA LEU A 221 3.52 -21.73 7.15
C LEU A 221 3.19 -20.84 8.35
N ALA A 222 1.92 -20.71 8.72
CA ALA A 222 1.52 -19.98 9.93
C ALA A 222 2.14 -20.58 11.20
N THR A 223 2.25 -21.91 11.29
CA THR A 223 2.85 -22.63 12.43
C THR A 223 4.32 -22.19 12.65
N VAL A 224 5.06 -21.98 11.56
CA VAL A 224 6.47 -21.51 11.65
C VAL A 224 6.57 -20.15 12.37
N LEU A 225 5.62 -19.24 12.17
CA LEU A 225 5.64 -17.95 12.88
C LEU A 225 5.51 -18.14 14.39
N GLY A 226 4.81 -19.20 14.83
CA GLY A 226 4.66 -19.55 16.24
C GLY A 226 5.97 -19.87 16.96
N GLU A 227 7.01 -20.25 16.23
CA GLU A 227 8.33 -20.54 16.77
C GLU A 227 9.12 -19.28 17.19
N PHE A 228 8.68 -18.10 16.73
CA PHE A 228 9.36 -16.83 16.98
C PHE A 228 8.57 -15.95 17.96
N PRO A 229 9.23 -15.05 18.72
CA PRO A 229 8.53 -14.14 19.65
C PRO A 229 7.67 -13.11 18.90
N TYR A 230 8.07 -12.69 17.71
CA TYR A 230 7.39 -11.70 16.88
C TYR A 230 6.95 -12.31 15.55
N GLY A 231 6.20 -11.56 14.80
CA GLY A 231 5.73 -11.90 13.47
C GLY A 231 4.25 -11.53 13.29
N VAL A 232 3.90 -11.11 12.09
CA VAL A 232 2.55 -10.75 11.69
C VAL A 232 2.16 -11.62 10.49
N ILE A 233 0.92 -12.09 10.45
CA ILE A 233 0.33 -12.64 9.23
C ILE A 233 -0.45 -11.52 8.54
N GLU A 234 -0.20 -11.26 7.26
CA GLU A 234 -1.12 -10.49 6.44
C GLU A 234 -1.80 -11.44 5.47
N PHE A 235 -3.12 -11.39 5.40
CA PHE A 235 -3.88 -12.36 4.62
C PHE A 235 -5.09 -11.74 3.92
N ILE A 236 -5.18 -12.00 2.61
CA ILE A 236 -6.37 -11.74 1.82
C ILE A 236 -7.06 -13.07 1.56
N SER A 237 -8.23 -13.27 2.15
CA SER A 237 -9.05 -14.45 1.88
C SER A 237 -9.73 -14.36 0.52
N ARG A 238 -10.21 -15.47 0.01
CA ARG A 238 -10.91 -15.56 -1.27
C ARG A 238 -12.17 -14.69 -1.31
N THR A 239 -12.92 -14.67 -0.22
CA THR A 239 -14.17 -13.91 -0.07
C THR A 239 -14.00 -12.64 0.78
N ASN A 240 -12.81 -12.01 0.73
CA ASN A 240 -12.50 -10.81 1.52
C ASN A 240 -13.53 -9.68 1.30
N LEU A 241 -13.94 -9.45 0.06
CA LEU A 241 -14.88 -8.38 -0.28
C LEU A 241 -16.30 -8.66 0.23
N GLU A 242 -16.68 -9.93 0.35
CA GLU A 242 -17.95 -10.39 0.89
C GLU A 242 -17.97 -10.44 2.43
N GLY A 243 -16.82 -10.25 3.08
CA GLY A 243 -16.65 -10.27 4.53
C GLY A 243 -16.40 -11.63 5.11
N HIS A 244 -15.67 -12.48 4.40
CA HIS A 244 -15.18 -13.82 4.76
C HIS A 244 -16.31 -14.85 4.97
N ASP A 245 -16.44 -15.80 4.08
CA ASP A 245 -17.34 -16.92 4.23
C ASP A 245 -16.89 -17.90 5.35
N GLU A 246 -17.64 -18.95 5.60
CA GLU A 246 -17.35 -19.90 6.67
C GLU A 246 -15.99 -20.60 6.47
N ALA A 247 -15.67 -21.00 5.24
CA ALA A 247 -14.41 -21.68 4.92
C ALA A 247 -13.20 -20.76 5.14
N ASP A 248 -13.29 -19.52 4.69
CA ASP A 248 -12.26 -18.49 4.92
C ASP A 248 -12.08 -18.21 6.42
N ARG A 249 -13.17 -18.05 7.17
CA ARG A 249 -13.12 -17.83 8.63
C ARG A 249 -12.45 -18.99 9.36
N ASP A 250 -12.82 -20.23 9.02
CA ASP A 250 -12.23 -21.42 9.62
C ASP A 250 -10.73 -21.52 9.34
N LEU A 251 -10.31 -21.23 8.10
CA LEU A 251 -8.89 -21.20 7.73
C LEU A 251 -8.14 -20.11 8.51
N MET A 252 -8.69 -18.89 8.58
CA MET A 252 -8.05 -17.78 9.29
C MET A 252 -7.95 -18.06 10.78
N PHE A 253 -8.97 -18.65 11.41
CA PHE A 253 -8.89 -19.10 12.81
C PHE A 253 -7.86 -20.21 13.01
N ALA A 254 -7.75 -21.16 12.08
CA ALA A 254 -6.73 -22.20 12.14
C ALA A 254 -5.31 -21.61 12.04
N MET A 255 -5.08 -20.65 11.14
CA MET A 255 -3.81 -19.93 11.03
C MET A 255 -3.47 -19.14 12.30
N CYS A 256 -4.45 -18.41 12.87
CA CYS A 256 -4.28 -17.67 14.13
C CYS A 256 -3.96 -18.63 15.29
N SER A 257 -4.66 -19.77 15.37
CA SER A 257 -4.45 -20.79 16.40
C SER A 257 -3.07 -21.43 16.30
N ALA A 258 -2.65 -21.77 15.08
CA ALA A 258 -1.36 -22.42 14.82
C ALA A 258 -0.17 -21.50 15.11
N SER A 259 -0.30 -20.22 14.77
CA SER A 259 0.78 -19.25 14.94
C SER A 259 0.80 -18.58 16.31
N GLY A 260 -0.36 -18.33 16.93
CA GLY A 260 -0.50 -17.42 18.08
C GLY A 260 -0.17 -15.96 17.75
N LYS A 261 -0.05 -15.63 16.47
CA LYS A 261 0.34 -14.28 15.99
C LYS A 261 -0.86 -13.43 15.62
N PRO A 262 -0.69 -12.09 15.60
CA PRO A 262 -1.69 -11.20 15.04
C PRO A 262 -1.82 -11.41 13.54
N MET A 263 -3.03 -11.17 13.04
CA MET A 263 -3.33 -11.19 11.61
C MET A 263 -3.86 -9.83 11.17
N ASN A 264 -3.24 -9.26 10.14
CA ASN A 264 -3.79 -8.12 9.42
C ASN A 264 -4.64 -8.64 8.26
N VAL A 265 -5.85 -8.12 8.12
CA VAL A 265 -6.71 -8.40 6.99
C VAL A 265 -6.89 -7.15 6.15
N ASN A 266 -7.02 -7.33 4.86
CA ASN A 266 -7.13 -6.24 3.90
C ASN A 266 -8.37 -5.36 4.17
N PRO A 267 -8.44 -4.16 3.59
CA PRO A 267 -9.40 -3.17 4.02
C PRO A 267 -10.83 -3.65 3.85
N LEU A 268 -11.62 -3.37 4.87
CA LEU A 268 -13.05 -3.54 4.82
C LEU A 268 -13.66 -2.33 4.12
N VAL A 269 -14.14 -2.52 2.90
CA VAL A 269 -14.67 -1.45 2.05
C VAL A 269 -16.14 -1.67 1.72
N GLN A 270 -16.89 -0.59 1.63
CA GLN A 270 -18.27 -0.63 1.15
C GLN A 270 -18.27 -0.60 -0.38
N LEU A 271 -18.76 -1.67 -0.99
CA LEU A 271 -18.95 -1.77 -2.42
C LEU A 271 -20.45 -1.69 -2.77
N PRO A 272 -20.85 -1.00 -3.86
CA PRO A 272 -22.25 -0.87 -4.22
C PRO A 272 -22.99 -2.20 -4.41
N LYS A 273 -22.32 -3.21 -4.94
CA LYS A 273 -22.88 -4.55 -5.16
C LYS A 273 -22.81 -5.46 -3.95
N ILE A 274 -21.93 -5.15 -2.99
CA ILE A 274 -21.74 -5.93 -1.76
C ILE A 274 -21.82 -4.94 -0.58
N PRO A 275 -22.98 -4.31 -0.34
CA PRO A 275 -23.11 -3.17 0.56
C PRO A 275 -22.80 -3.50 2.03
N ASP A 276 -22.94 -4.77 2.44
CA ASP A 276 -22.74 -5.22 3.81
C ASP A 276 -21.51 -6.11 4.00
N GLY A 277 -20.64 -6.28 2.98
CA GLY A 277 -19.41 -7.10 3.09
C GLY A 277 -18.53 -6.62 4.25
N TRP A 278 -18.27 -5.33 4.33
CA TRP A 278 -17.48 -4.73 5.40
C TRP A 278 -18.05 -4.96 6.81
N ARG A 279 -19.39 -4.99 6.99
CA ARG A 279 -20.00 -5.31 8.29
C ARG A 279 -19.76 -6.75 8.70
N ARG A 280 -19.93 -7.70 7.76
CA ARG A 280 -19.61 -9.10 8.01
C ARG A 280 -18.14 -9.30 8.33
N GLY A 281 -17.25 -8.50 7.70
CA GLY A 281 -15.83 -8.45 8.05
C GLY A 281 -15.59 -7.96 9.49
N LEU A 282 -16.28 -6.92 9.95
CA LEU A 282 -16.20 -6.48 11.36
C LEU A 282 -16.76 -7.54 12.33
N GLU A 283 -17.87 -8.21 11.98
CA GLU A 283 -18.42 -9.32 12.77
C GLU A 283 -17.40 -10.47 12.92
N PHE A 284 -16.64 -10.77 11.86
CA PHE A 284 -15.54 -11.73 11.93
C PHE A 284 -14.43 -11.25 12.88
N VAL A 285 -14.04 -9.98 12.85
CA VAL A 285 -13.04 -9.40 13.78
C VAL A 285 -13.52 -9.47 15.22
N ASP A 286 -14.80 -9.17 15.47
CA ASP A 286 -15.42 -9.33 16.79
C ASP A 286 -15.41 -10.77 17.27
N GLU A 287 -15.70 -11.72 16.37
CA GLU A 287 -15.66 -13.14 16.69
C GLU A 287 -14.21 -13.59 17.00
N ALA A 288 -13.23 -13.15 16.21
CA ALA A 288 -11.82 -13.41 16.46
C ALA A 288 -11.41 -12.91 17.85
N THR A 289 -11.83 -11.69 18.21
CA THR A 289 -11.56 -11.10 19.55
C THR A 289 -12.18 -11.94 20.66
N ARG A 290 -13.43 -12.39 20.50
CA ARG A 290 -14.08 -13.29 21.49
C ARG A 290 -13.37 -14.64 21.66
N ARG A 291 -12.75 -15.13 20.58
CA ARG A 291 -11.92 -16.36 20.60
C ARG A 291 -10.51 -16.14 21.13
N GLY A 292 -10.13 -14.89 21.43
CA GLY A 292 -8.80 -14.52 21.93
C GLY A 292 -7.74 -14.31 20.84
N TYR A 293 -8.15 -14.21 19.57
CA TYR A 293 -7.27 -13.92 18.45
C TYR A 293 -7.16 -12.40 18.23
N ARG A 294 -6.01 -11.96 17.76
CA ARG A 294 -5.73 -10.56 17.40
C ARG A 294 -5.84 -10.41 15.89
N VAL A 295 -6.99 -9.99 15.41
CA VAL A 295 -7.21 -9.69 13.99
C VAL A 295 -7.44 -8.20 13.81
N HIS A 296 -6.68 -7.58 12.92
CA HIS A 296 -6.67 -6.15 12.65
C HIS A 296 -7.16 -5.89 11.23
N PRO A 297 -8.40 -5.40 11.04
CA PRO A 297 -8.83 -4.94 9.73
C PRO A 297 -8.14 -3.61 9.41
N GLN A 298 -7.68 -3.48 8.17
CA GLN A 298 -7.19 -2.21 7.68
C GLN A 298 -8.38 -1.31 7.33
N SER A 299 -8.27 -0.01 7.62
CA SER A 299 -9.23 1.00 7.18
C SER A 299 -8.66 1.79 6.02
N SER A 300 -9.36 1.74 4.87
CA SER A 300 -9.06 2.52 3.70
C SER A 300 -9.62 3.94 3.89
N LEU A 301 -8.73 4.89 4.15
CA LEU A 301 -9.09 6.30 4.42
C LEU A 301 -8.99 7.17 3.19
N GLN A 302 -8.23 6.73 2.19
CA GLN A 302 -8.06 7.41 0.93
C GLN A 302 -9.34 7.30 0.09
N GLN A 303 -9.56 8.31 -0.71
CA GLN A 303 -10.62 8.25 -1.71
C GLN A 303 -10.07 7.51 -2.92
N LEU A 304 -10.58 6.30 -3.18
CA LEU A 304 -10.22 5.53 -4.36
C LEU A 304 -10.51 6.36 -5.61
N GLN A 305 -9.47 6.91 -6.21
CA GLN A 305 -9.51 7.52 -7.52
C GLN A 305 -8.77 6.58 -8.47
N VAL A 306 -9.53 5.89 -9.32
CA VAL A 306 -8.95 4.92 -10.26
C VAL A 306 -8.63 5.63 -11.56
N PHE A 307 -7.37 5.58 -11.95
CA PHE A 307 -6.89 6.04 -13.25
C PHE A 307 -6.71 4.84 -14.18
N PHE A 308 -6.98 5.02 -15.46
CA PHE A 308 -6.81 3.94 -16.44
C PHE A 308 -6.59 4.49 -17.85
N ALA A 309 -5.85 3.74 -18.65
CA ALA A 309 -5.64 3.99 -20.06
C ALA A 309 -5.73 2.66 -20.83
N LEU A 310 -6.24 2.67 -22.04
CA LEU A 310 -6.40 1.42 -22.82
C LEU A 310 -5.07 0.76 -23.23
N HIS A 311 -3.97 1.47 -23.04
CA HIS A 311 -2.62 0.91 -23.23
C HIS A 311 -2.37 -0.25 -22.24
N ASP A 312 -2.76 -0.05 -20.96
CA ASP A 312 -2.63 -1.04 -19.88
C ASP A 312 -3.70 -0.76 -18.83
N THR A 313 -4.63 -1.69 -18.62
CA THR A 313 -5.71 -1.55 -17.64
C THR A 313 -6.30 -2.91 -17.29
N PHE A 314 -6.70 -3.05 -16.04
CA PHE A 314 -7.43 -4.21 -15.53
C PHE A 314 -8.96 -3.99 -15.49
N LEU A 315 -9.43 -2.75 -15.63
CA LEU A 315 -10.85 -2.40 -15.46
C LEU A 315 -11.80 -3.13 -16.41
N PHE A 316 -11.29 -3.54 -17.55
CA PHE A 316 -12.07 -4.25 -18.57
C PHE A 316 -11.81 -5.77 -18.60
N ASP A 317 -10.97 -6.29 -17.68
CA ASP A 317 -10.62 -7.73 -17.66
C ASP A 317 -11.81 -8.64 -17.37
N GLU A 318 -12.82 -8.10 -16.64
CA GLU A 318 -14.09 -8.81 -16.39
C GLU A 318 -14.95 -8.98 -17.64
N MET A 319 -14.64 -8.25 -18.73
CA MET A 319 -15.40 -8.26 -19.97
C MET A 319 -14.62 -9.01 -21.06
N PRO A 320 -15.00 -10.26 -21.41
CA PRO A 320 -14.27 -11.05 -22.40
C PRO A 320 -14.09 -10.36 -23.76
N ALA A 321 -15.08 -9.55 -24.19
CA ALA A 321 -15.01 -8.81 -25.44
C ALA A 321 -13.89 -7.75 -25.42
N PHE A 322 -13.77 -6.97 -24.33
CA PHE A 322 -12.68 -5.99 -24.16
C PHE A 322 -11.34 -6.68 -24.00
N ARG A 323 -11.26 -7.69 -23.12
CA ARG A 323 -10.01 -8.45 -22.91
C ARG A 323 -9.46 -8.98 -24.23
N SER A 324 -10.30 -9.60 -25.05
CA SER A 324 -9.89 -10.14 -26.36
C SER A 324 -9.30 -9.07 -27.27
N VAL A 325 -9.89 -7.88 -27.30
CA VAL A 325 -9.41 -6.77 -28.14
C VAL A 325 -8.13 -6.15 -27.55
N LEU A 326 -8.11 -5.86 -26.25
CA LEU A 326 -6.99 -5.16 -25.62
C LEU A 326 -5.69 -5.99 -25.57
N THR A 327 -5.80 -7.32 -25.58
CA THR A 327 -4.64 -8.23 -25.63
C THR A 327 -4.19 -8.58 -27.06
N ALA A 328 -4.95 -8.19 -28.09
CA ALA A 328 -4.61 -8.50 -29.48
C ALA A 328 -3.43 -7.65 -29.97
N PRO A 329 -2.53 -8.22 -30.81
CA PRO A 329 -1.42 -7.45 -31.39
C PRO A 329 -1.87 -6.27 -32.27
N ASP A 330 -3.03 -6.39 -32.91
CA ASP A 330 -3.64 -5.40 -33.78
C ASP A 330 -4.75 -4.59 -33.10
N ARG A 331 -4.72 -4.48 -31.76
CA ARG A 331 -5.75 -3.85 -30.93
C ARG A 331 -6.14 -2.43 -31.39
N VAL A 332 -5.18 -1.64 -31.87
CA VAL A 332 -5.46 -0.27 -32.39
C VAL A 332 -6.39 -0.32 -33.59
N ALA A 333 -6.15 -1.24 -34.55
CA ALA A 333 -7.01 -1.41 -35.69
C ALA A 333 -8.40 -1.95 -35.30
N GLN A 334 -8.45 -2.91 -34.36
CA GLN A 334 -9.71 -3.44 -33.86
C GLN A 334 -10.56 -2.38 -33.12
N LEU A 335 -9.95 -1.52 -32.30
CA LEU A 335 -10.68 -0.43 -31.61
C LEU A 335 -11.20 0.65 -32.58
N ALA A 336 -10.64 0.76 -33.76
CA ALA A 336 -11.15 1.63 -34.85
C ALA A 336 -12.28 0.99 -35.67
N ASP A 337 -12.47 -0.35 -35.62
CA ASP A 337 -13.47 -1.07 -36.41
C ASP A 337 -14.88 -0.88 -35.81
N PRO A 338 -15.86 -0.36 -36.60
CA PRO A 338 -17.23 -0.16 -36.12
C PRO A 338 -17.92 -1.44 -35.62
N MET A 339 -17.68 -2.61 -36.26
CA MET A 339 -18.26 -3.88 -35.82
C MET A 339 -17.68 -4.34 -34.47
N VAL A 340 -16.43 -4.04 -34.20
CA VAL A 340 -15.81 -4.29 -32.88
C VAL A 340 -16.41 -3.36 -31.83
N ARG A 341 -16.57 -2.07 -32.15
CA ARG A 341 -17.21 -1.08 -31.26
C ARG A 341 -18.62 -1.48 -30.87
N ASP A 342 -19.42 -2.00 -31.80
CA ASP A 342 -20.76 -2.50 -31.49
C ASP A 342 -20.75 -3.67 -30.50
N ARG A 343 -19.80 -4.60 -30.63
CA ARG A 343 -19.61 -5.70 -29.66
C ARG A 343 -19.17 -5.18 -28.27
N LEU A 344 -18.28 -4.18 -28.22
CA LEU A 344 -17.83 -3.58 -26.98
C LEU A 344 -18.97 -2.83 -26.28
N ARG A 345 -19.82 -2.14 -27.05
CA ARG A 345 -21.02 -1.46 -26.52
C ARG A 345 -21.99 -2.46 -25.89
N ALA A 346 -22.30 -3.54 -26.59
CA ALA A 346 -23.15 -4.60 -26.03
C ALA A 346 -22.56 -5.24 -24.75
N ALA A 347 -21.23 -5.38 -24.68
CA ALA A 347 -20.57 -5.88 -23.48
C ALA A 347 -20.64 -4.89 -22.30
N LEU A 348 -20.66 -3.58 -22.54
CA LEU A 348 -20.83 -2.58 -21.50
C LEU A 348 -22.25 -2.55 -20.91
N ASP A 349 -23.26 -2.85 -21.71
CA ASP A 349 -24.67 -2.91 -21.28
C ASP A 349 -24.94 -4.09 -20.35
N ASP A 350 -24.16 -5.19 -20.46
CA ASP A 350 -24.23 -6.32 -19.53
C ASP A 350 -23.42 -6.03 -18.26
N THR A 351 -24.13 -5.67 -17.19
CA THR A 351 -23.54 -5.36 -15.88
C THR A 351 -23.60 -6.52 -14.89
N ALA A 352 -24.13 -7.68 -15.28
CA ALA A 352 -24.29 -8.82 -14.38
C ALA A 352 -22.92 -9.38 -13.94
N GLY A 353 -22.73 -9.55 -12.64
CA GLY A 353 -21.48 -10.12 -12.07
C GLY A 353 -20.25 -9.20 -12.10
N ARG A 354 -20.34 -7.97 -12.63
CA ARG A 354 -19.18 -7.06 -12.71
C ARG A 354 -18.94 -6.32 -11.40
N VAL A 355 -17.68 -6.18 -11.02
CA VAL A 355 -17.24 -5.32 -9.90
C VAL A 355 -17.21 -3.86 -10.36
N PHE A 356 -16.64 -3.59 -11.52
CA PHE A 356 -16.52 -2.24 -12.06
C PHE A 356 -17.70 -1.88 -12.97
N VAL A 357 -18.57 -1.02 -12.46
CA VAL A 357 -19.68 -0.42 -13.22
C VAL A 357 -19.56 1.09 -13.08
N PHE A 358 -19.53 1.79 -14.21
CA PHE A 358 -19.40 3.25 -14.26
C PHE A 358 -20.34 3.85 -15.29
N SER A 359 -20.61 5.14 -15.18
CA SER A 359 -21.29 5.92 -16.20
C SER A 359 -20.30 6.86 -16.90
N TRP A 360 -20.58 7.22 -18.13
CA TRP A 360 -19.72 8.11 -18.90
C TRP A 360 -19.68 9.54 -18.35
N GLU A 361 -20.66 9.94 -17.57
CA GLU A 361 -20.69 11.17 -16.80
C GLU A 361 -19.70 11.16 -15.63
N SER A 362 -19.29 9.97 -15.17
CA SER A 362 -18.32 9.80 -14.09
C SER A 362 -16.90 9.51 -14.58
N VAL A 363 -16.72 9.29 -15.89
CA VAL A 363 -15.41 9.06 -16.49
C VAL A 363 -14.85 10.40 -17.00
N GLU A 364 -13.78 10.87 -16.40
CA GLU A 364 -13.15 12.16 -16.71
C GLU A 364 -11.76 11.92 -17.34
N VAL A 365 -11.37 12.77 -18.28
CA VAL A 365 -10.01 12.77 -18.83
C VAL A 365 -9.04 13.36 -17.80
N ALA A 366 -8.15 12.53 -17.27
CA ALA A 366 -7.13 12.93 -16.30
C ALA A 366 -5.83 13.42 -16.97
N ARG A 367 -5.48 12.82 -18.13
CA ARG A 367 -4.29 13.20 -18.92
C ARG A 367 -4.53 12.91 -20.41
N ALA A 368 -4.20 13.89 -21.25
CA ALA A 368 -4.26 13.74 -22.70
C ALA A 368 -3.14 14.56 -23.35
N ASP A 369 -1.98 13.92 -23.58
CA ASP A 369 -0.82 14.60 -24.20
C ASP A 369 -1.11 15.00 -25.66
N SER A 370 -1.99 14.24 -26.33
CA SER A 370 -2.44 14.55 -27.69
C SER A 370 -3.34 15.80 -27.76
N ASN A 371 -4.11 16.07 -26.69
CA ASN A 371 -4.95 17.27 -26.61
C ASN A 371 -5.21 17.66 -25.16
N PRO A 372 -4.39 18.54 -24.56
CA PRO A 372 -4.53 18.98 -23.17
C PRO A 372 -5.86 19.67 -22.84
N THR A 373 -6.63 20.14 -23.84
CA THR A 373 -7.93 20.79 -23.61
C THR A 373 -9.03 19.82 -23.18
N TRP A 374 -8.79 18.52 -23.30
CA TRP A 374 -9.72 17.49 -22.84
C TRP A 374 -9.62 17.24 -21.33
N VAL A 375 -8.50 17.58 -20.71
CA VAL A 375 -8.27 17.34 -19.27
C VAL A 375 -9.33 18.03 -18.42
N GLY A 376 -9.91 17.29 -17.47
CA GLY A 376 -11.00 17.74 -16.60
C GLY A 376 -12.40 17.65 -17.21
N ARG A 377 -12.53 17.16 -18.44
CA ARG A 377 -13.81 16.94 -19.10
C ARG A 377 -14.25 15.49 -18.98
N THR A 378 -15.56 15.27 -18.83
CA THR A 378 -16.10 13.91 -18.85
C THR A 378 -16.18 13.36 -20.27
N VAL A 379 -16.15 12.03 -20.40
CA VAL A 379 -16.39 11.37 -21.70
C VAL A 379 -17.75 11.74 -22.26
N ALA A 380 -18.76 11.87 -21.41
CA ALA A 380 -20.08 12.33 -21.84
C ALA A 380 -20.07 13.77 -22.40
N ASP A 381 -19.22 14.67 -21.86
CA ASP A 381 -19.06 16.03 -22.41
C ASP A 381 -18.37 16.01 -23.76
N LEU A 382 -17.33 15.19 -23.92
CA LEU A 382 -16.65 15.02 -25.23
C LEU A 382 -17.61 14.43 -26.26
N ALA A 383 -18.36 13.41 -25.91
CA ALA A 383 -19.35 12.79 -26.79
C ALA A 383 -20.40 13.79 -27.28
N ARG A 384 -20.90 14.64 -26.37
CA ARG A 384 -21.88 15.69 -26.69
C ARG A 384 -21.31 16.73 -27.65
N GLU A 385 -20.06 17.16 -27.43
CA GLU A 385 -19.39 18.12 -28.32
C GLU A 385 -19.11 17.52 -29.70
N TRP A 386 -18.69 16.26 -29.75
CA TRP A 386 -18.37 15.60 -31.01
C TRP A 386 -19.60 15.03 -31.74
N GLY A 387 -20.77 15.06 -31.11
CA GLY A 387 -22.00 14.49 -31.66
C GLY A 387 -21.92 12.98 -31.86
N SER A 388 -21.18 12.28 -31.01
CA SER A 388 -20.91 10.84 -31.07
C SER A 388 -21.49 10.09 -29.87
N ASP A 389 -21.53 8.76 -29.98
CA ASP A 389 -21.79 7.89 -28.83
C ASP A 389 -20.67 8.00 -27.78
N PRO A 390 -20.97 7.92 -26.47
CA PRO A 390 -19.94 8.03 -25.45
C PRO A 390 -18.81 6.99 -25.55
N LEU A 391 -19.11 5.73 -25.89
CA LEU A 391 -18.06 4.74 -26.14
C LEU A 391 -17.17 5.14 -27.31
N ASP A 392 -17.76 5.66 -28.39
CA ASP A 392 -16.98 6.11 -29.54
C ASP A 392 -16.07 7.29 -29.16
N ALA A 393 -16.58 8.27 -28.41
CA ALA A 393 -15.78 9.37 -27.91
C ALA A 393 -14.62 8.90 -27.01
N PHE A 394 -14.87 7.93 -26.13
CA PHE A 394 -13.84 7.32 -25.29
C PHE A 394 -12.75 6.62 -26.11
N LEU A 395 -13.16 5.82 -27.10
CA LEU A 395 -12.23 5.09 -27.95
C LEU A 395 -11.45 6.05 -28.88
N ASP A 396 -12.09 7.07 -29.43
CA ASP A 396 -11.43 8.07 -30.28
C ASP A 396 -10.42 8.90 -29.50
N ALA A 397 -10.75 9.33 -28.27
CA ALA A 397 -9.82 10.00 -27.38
C ALA A 397 -8.63 9.10 -26.99
N SER A 398 -8.88 7.79 -26.80
CA SER A 398 -7.85 6.82 -26.51
C SER A 398 -6.91 6.60 -27.71
N LEU A 399 -7.47 6.42 -28.90
CA LEU A 399 -6.72 6.22 -30.15
C LEU A 399 -5.88 7.45 -30.50
N ALA A 400 -6.41 8.65 -30.33
CA ALA A 400 -5.68 9.90 -30.57
C ALA A 400 -4.42 10.04 -29.69
N GLY A 401 -4.39 9.42 -28.52
CA GLY A 401 -3.26 9.40 -27.59
C GLY A 401 -2.45 8.10 -27.62
N ASP A 402 -2.51 7.32 -28.70
CA ASP A 402 -1.86 6.00 -28.79
C ASP A 402 -2.19 5.09 -27.60
N LEU A 403 -3.47 5.06 -27.23
CA LEU A 403 -4.06 4.37 -26.07
C LEU A 403 -3.54 4.83 -24.68
N ARG A 404 -2.75 5.94 -24.63
CA ARG A 404 -2.16 6.49 -23.41
C ARG A 404 -2.96 7.64 -22.81
N THR A 405 -4.03 8.11 -23.47
CA THR A 405 -4.98 9.02 -22.84
C THR A 405 -5.49 8.38 -21.56
N THR A 406 -5.26 9.05 -20.43
CA THR A 406 -5.62 8.52 -19.12
C THR A 406 -6.93 9.12 -18.68
N PHE A 407 -7.81 8.26 -18.22
CA PHE A 407 -9.10 8.61 -17.65
C PHE A 407 -9.11 8.33 -16.15
N THR A 408 -10.00 8.95 -15.42
CA THR A 408 -10.26 8.64 -14.01
C THR A 408 -11.73 8.39 -13.78
N LEU A 409 -12.01 7.43 -12.90
CA LEU A 409 -13.35 7.23 -12.37
C LEU A 409 -13.55 8.17 -11.20
N GLY A 410 -14.36 9.22 -11.43
CA GLY A 410 -14.76 10.18 -10.40
C GLY A 410 -16.06 9.75 -9.70
N GLY A 411 -16.18 10.04 -8.42
CA GLY A 411 -17.47 10.15 -7.71
C GLY A 411 -18.12 8.88 -7.14
N SER A 412 -18.10 7.74 -7.80
CA SER A 412 -18.89 6.57 -7.34
C SER A 412 -18.32 5.90 -6.07
N LEU A 413 -16.99 5.98 -5.86
CA LEU A 413 -16.32 5.45 -4.67
C LEU A 413 -16.26 6.46 -3.50
N ARG A 414 -16.83 7.67 -3.68
CA ARG A 414 -16.92 8.75 -2.69
C ARG A 414 -18.32 8.92 -2.13
N SER A 415 -19.16 7.89 -2.19
CA SER A 415 -20.52 7.98 -1.72
C SER A 415 -20.60 8.23 -0.21
N ALA A 416 -21.70 8.83 0.25
CA ALA A 416 -21.98 8.99 1.67
C ALA A 416 -22.00 7.64 2.41
N ALA A 417 -22.45 6.58 1.72
CA ALA A 417 -22.46 5.22 2.27
C ALA A 417 -21.03 4.67 2.48
N SER A 418 -20.13 4.87 1.51
CA SER A 418 -18.72 4.47 1.64
C SER A 418 -18.03 5.23 2.77
N ARG A 419 -18.26 6.56 2.88
CA ARG A 419 -17.73 7.35 3.99
C ARG A 419 -18.24 6.86 5.34
N ALA A 420 -19.53 6.61 5.48
CA ALA A 420 -20.11 6.10 6.73
C ALA A 420 -19.53 4.73 7.12
N ALA A 421 -19.31 3.84 6.14
CA ALA A 421 -18.67 2.55 6.37
C ALA A 421 -17.22 2.72 6.85
N THR A 422 -16.44 3.57 6.18
CA THR A 422 -15.05 3.88 6.58
C THR A 422 -15.00 4.44 8.02
N GLU A 423 -15.91 5.35 8.38
CA GLU A 423 -15.98 5.89 9.73
C GLU A 423 -16.31 4.80 10.77
N GLU A 424 -17.21 3.87 10.46
CA GLU A 424 -17.58 2.77 11.36
C GLU A 424 -16.40 1.79 11.52
N VAL A 425 -15.74 1.41 10.42
CA VAL A 425 -14.51 0.60 10.45
C VAL A 425 -13.43 1.30 11.27
N LEU A 426 -13.21 2.60 11.07
CA LEU A 426 -12.20 3.36 11.80
C LEU A 426 -12.52 3.50 13.30
N ARG A 427 -13.81 3.56 13.71
CA ARG A 427 -14.20 3.55 15.13
C ARG A 427 -13.93 2.22 15.82
N HIS A 428 -13.80 1.13 15.07
CA HIS A 428 -13.55 -0.19 15.65
C HIS A 428 -12.17 -0.22 16.31
N PRO A 429 -12.06 -0.71 17.57
CA PRO A 429 -10.79 -0.62 18.33
C PRO A 429 -9.64 -1.45 17.76
N ALA A 430 -9.95 -2.52 17.02
CA ALA A 430 -8.94 -3.36 16.35
C ALA A 430 -8.50 -2.81 14.99
N SER A 431 -9.21 -1.80 14.43
CA SER A 431 -8.91 -1.27 13.11
C SER A 431 -7.63 -0.45 13.10
N LEU A 432 -6.83 -0.62 12.04
CA LEU A 432 -5.61 0.13 11.79
C LEU A 432 -5.77 0.99 10.53
N PRO A 433 -5.41 2.29 10.58
CA PRO A 433 -5.22 3.08 9.39
C PRO A 433 -4.09 2.48 8.55
N GLY A 434 -4.32 2.31 7.28
CA GLY A 434 -3.34 1.69 6.41
C GLY A 434 -3.95 1.37 5.06
N SER A 435 -3.42 0.37 4.38
CA SER A 435 -3.84 0.01 3.03
C SER A 435 -3.62 1.17 2.05
N SER A 436 -2.42 1.78 2.15
CA SER A 436 -2.01 2.80 1.19
C SER A 436 -1.84 2.20 -0.20
N ASP A 437 -1.51 0.93 -0.26
CA ASP A 437 -1.08 0.22 -1.49
C ASP A 437 0.08 0.94 -2.18
N ALA A 438 0.90 1.65 -1.40
CA ALA A 438 1.99 2.44 -1.92
C ALA A 438 3.04 1.56 -2.61
N GLY A 439 3.45 1.94 -3.82
CA GLY A 439 4.29 1.11 -4.68
C GLY A 439 3.51 0.16 -5.59
N ALA A 440 2.18 0.00 -5.33
CA ALA A 440 1.26 -0.71 -6.19
C ALA A 440 0.42 0.24 -7.05
N HIS A 441 -0.18 -0.30 -8.11
CA HIS A 441 -1.17 0.37 -8.94
C HIS A 441 -0.75 1.76 -9.45
N LEU A 442 0.53 1.94 -9.70
CA LEU A 442 1.20 3.23 -9.94
C LEU A 442 0.60 4.05 -11.08
N THR A 443 -0.01 3.37 -12.06
CA THR A 443 -0.68 3.98 -13.21
C THR A 443 -2.19 4.08 -13.04
N SER A 444 -2.74 3.52 -11.95
CA SER A 444 -4.19 3.40 -11.79
C SER A 444 -4.72 3.85 -10.43
N TYR A 445 -3.85 4.05 -9.44
CA TYR A 445 -4.30 4.38 -8.09
C TYR A 445 -3.20 5.04 -7.26
N CYS A 446 -3.57 5.90 -6.31
CA CYS A 446 -2.64 6.46 -5.33
C CYS A 446 -3.34 6.63 -3.98
N GLY A 447 -3.00 5.77 -3.01
CA GLY A 447 -3.60 5.74 -1.67
C GLY A 447 -2.69 6.20 -0.54
N VAL A 448 -1.55 6.74 -0.87
CA VAL A 448 -0.48 7.11 0.09
C VAL A 448 -0.84 8.24 1.05
N ASP A 449 -1.89 8.99 0.76
CA ASP A 449 -2.34 10.15 1.52
C ASP A 449 -3.18 9.80 2.78
N PHE A 450 -3.31 8.51 3.08
CA PHE A 450 -4.16 7.99 4.15
C PHE A 450 -3.88 8.63 5.53
N SER A 451 -2.62 8.87 5.88
CA SER A 451 -2.23 9.47 7.15
C SER A 451 -2.65 10.94 7.23
N THR A 452 -2.42 11.71 6.17
CA THR A 452 -2.86 13.10 6.08
C THR A 452 -4.38 13.21 6.10
N ARG A 453 -5.10 12.34 5.38
CA ARG A 453 -6.57 12.31 5.42
C ARG A 453 -7.10 11.93 6.79
N LEU A 454 -6.50 10.98 7.49
CA LEU A 454 -6.88 10.68 8.87
C LEU A 454 -6.84 11.94 9.73
N LEU A 455 -5.74 12.69 9.65
CA LEU A 455 -5.53 13.89 10.46
C LEU A 455 -6.43 15.07 10.05
N THR A 456 -6.81 15.19 8.78
CA THR A 456 -7.55 16.35 8.27
C THR A 456 -9.05 16.12 8.12
N GLU A 457 -9.49 14.88 7.85
CA GLU A 457 -10.88 14.57 7.53
C GLU A 457 -11.62 13.82 8.67
N TYR A 458 -10.88 13.06 9.51
CA TYR A 458 -11.47 12.20 10.54
C TYR A 458 -11.16 12.65 11.97
N VAL A 459 -10.11 13.43 12.17
CA VAL A 459 -9.80 14.10 13.43
C VAL A 459 -10.52 15.47 13.46
N PRO A 460 -11.16 15.87 14.56
CA PRO A 460 -11.42 15.10 15.79
C PRO A 460 -12.80 14.37 15.78
N THR A 461 -13.48 14.32 14.64
CA THR A 461 -14.91 13.90 14.56
C THR A 461 -15.13 12.40 14.72
N VAL A 462 -14.15 11.59 14.32
CA VAL A 462 -14.23 10.12 14.36
C VAL A 462 -13.27 9.56 15.41
N VAL A 463 -12.03 10.07 15.44
CA VAL A 463 -10.99 9.73 16.41
C VAL A 463 -10.33 10.99 16.93
N THR A 464 -9.75 10.95 18.13
CA THR A 464 -8.93 12.06 18.66
C THR A 464 -7.58 12.10 17.95
N LEU A 465 -6.87 13.23 18.03
CA LEU A 465 -5.53 13.37 17.47
C LEU A 465 -4.55 12.36 18.09
N GLU A 466 -4.62 12.19 19.40
CA GLU A 466 -3.78 11.27 20.16
C GLU A 466 -4.00 9.81 19.74
N GLU A 467 -5.27 9.42 19.55
CA GLU A 467 -5.60 8.08 19.08
C GLU A 467 -5.19 7.88 17.62
N ALA A 468 -5.35 8.88 16.75
CA ALA A 468 -4.89 8.83 15.37
C ALA A 468 -3.37 8.59 15.30
N VAL A 469 -2.57 9.38 16.04
CA VAL A 469 -1.12 9.22 16.10
C VAL A 469 -0.74 7.86 16.70
N ARG A 470 -1.42 7.42 17.77
CA ARG A 470 -1.19 6.10 18.35
C ARG A 470 -1.39 4.97 17.34
N ARG A 471 -2.45 5.05 16.52
CA ARG A 471 -2.75 4.04 15.48
C ARG A 471 -1.85 4.14 14.27
N LEU A 472 -1.32 5.33 13.96
CA LEU A 472 -0.38 5.51 12.85
C LEU A 472 1.06 5.10 13.21
N ALA A 473 1.41 5.08 14.49
CA ALA A 473 2.81 4.89 14.88
C ALA A 473 3.00 3.78 15.93
N THR A 474 2.43 3.96 17.13
CA THR A 474 2.73 3.08 18.28
C THR A 474 2.17 1.68 18.11
N VAL A 475 0.90 1.57 17.67
CA VAL A 475 0.27 0.26 17.47
C VAL A 475 0.99 -0.55 16.40
N PRO A 476 1.28 0.00 15.20
CA PRO A 476 2.09 -0.69 14.21
C PRO A 476 3.48 -1.07 14.71
N ALA A 477 4.19 -0.17 15.42
CA ALA A 477 5.52 -0.48 15.97
C ALA A 477 5.47 -1.69 16.92
N HIS A 478 4.48 -1.77 17.80
CA HIS A 478 4.31 -2.91 18.69
C HIS A 478 3.89 -4.18 17.93
N LEU A 479 3.03 -4.03 16.93
CA LEU A 479 2.53 -5.15 16.12
C LEU A 479 3.68 -5.88 15.42
N TYR A 480 4.60 -5.11 14.82
CA TYR A 480 5.77 -5.65 14.12
C TYR A 480 7.00 -5.85 15.00
N GLY A 481 6.91 -5.61 16.31
CA GLY A 481 8.00 -5.84 17.25
C GLY A 481 9.13 -4.81 17.18
N PHE A 482 8.87 -3.59 16.68
CA PHE A 482 9.89 -2.54 16.60
C PHE A 482 10.08 -1.87 17.96
N VAL A 483 11.05 -2.34 18.71
CA VAL A 483 11.34 -1.85 20.05
C VAL A 483 11.82 -0.39 20.01
N ASN A 484 11.26 0.44 20.91
CA ASN A 484 11.57 1.87 21.04
C ASN A 484 11.28 2.72 19.80
N ARG A 485 10.33 2.32 18.94
CA ARG A 485 9.81 3.14 17.84
C ARG A 485 8.33 3.47 18.05
N GLY A 486 7.81 4.45 17.31
CA GLY A 486 6.41 4.86 17.34
C GLY A 486 6.04 5.67 18.59
N VAL A 487 7.01 6.18 19.35
CA VAL A 487 6.78 6.98 20.57
C VAL A 487 7.80 8.11 20.73
N VAL A 488 7.37 9.24 21.30
CA VAL A 488 8.24 10.38 21.64
C VAL A 488 8.57 10.31 23.14
N ARG A 489 9.67 9.66 23.46
CA ARG A 489 10.19 9.60 24.84
C ARG A 489 11.71 9.45 24.86
N PRO A 490 12.40 9.85 25.97
CA PRO A 490 13.83 9.61 26.09
C PRO A 490 14.19 8.12 25.89
N GLY A 491 15.23 7.87 25.11
CA GLY A 491 15.71 6.54 24.73
C GLY A 491 15.02 5.93 23.50
N ALA A 492 13.91 6.48 23.02
CA ALA A 492 13.30 6.04 21.77
C ALA A 492 14.13 6.45 20.55
N MET A 493 13.93 5.73 19.46
CA MET A 493 14.50 6.09 18.15
C MET A 493 13.90 7.41 17.67
N ALA A 494 14.73 8.24 17.07
CA ALA A 494 14.35 9.56 16.59
C ALA A 494 13.75 9.47 15.16
N ASP A 495 12.61 8.79 15.05
CA ASP A 495 11.72 8.84 13.89
C ASP A 495 10.58 9.78 14.25
N LEU A 496 10.57 10.97 13.68
CA LEU A 496 9.66 12.04 14.07
C LEU A 496 9.07 12.73 12.84
N VAL A 497 7.88 13.27 13.02
CA VAL A 497 7.24 14.16 12.06
C VAL A 497 6.77 15.43 12.74
N VAL A 498 7.00 16.57 12.10
CA VAL A 498 6.55 17.89 12.55
C VAL A 498 5.66 18.48 11.48
N TRP A 499 4.45 18.91 11.86
CA TRP A 499 3.53 19.54 10.92
C TRP A 499 2.80 20.74 11.52
N ASP A 500 2.46 21.69 10.68
CA ASP A 500 1.57 22.82 11.01
C ASP A 500 0.10 22.38 10.78
N PRO A 501 -0.72 22.25 11.83
CA PRO A 501 -2.11 21.79 11.70
C PRO A 501 -3.00 22.75 10.90
N ALA A 502 -2.62 24.03 10.80
CA ALA A 502 -3.38 25.02 10.01
C ALA A 502 -3.09 24.93 8.51
N ARG A 503 -1.96 24.34 8.12
CA ARG A 503 -1.52 24.18 6.73
C ARG A 503 -1.60 22.72 6.24
N LEU A 504 -1.84 21.78 7.14
CA LEU A 504 -1.87 20.35 6.80
C LEU A 504 -2.98 20.05 5.80
N GLY A 505 -2.62 19.42 4.71
CA GLY A 505 -3.57 19.08 3.65
C GLY A 505 -3.01 18.11 2.61
N VAL A 506 -3.92 17.59 1.80
CA VAL A 506 -3.63 16.74 0.65
C VAL A 506 -3.68 17.61 -0.61
N GLY A 507 -2.62 17.56 -1.40
CA GLY A 507 -2.54 18.23 -2.69
C GLY A 507 -3.26 17.46 -3.81
N PRO A 508 -3.23 17.97 -5.04
CA PRO A 508 -3.78 17.29 -6.19
C PRO A 508 -2.95 16.04 -6.53
N THR A 509 -3.63 15.02 -7.05
CA THR A 509 -2.95 13.90 -7.68
C THR A 509 -2.43 14.32 -9.05
N ARG A 510 -1.16 14.06 -9.34
CA ARG A 510 -0.53 14.36 -10.61
C ARG A 510 0.33 13.22 -11.12
N TRP A 511 0.57 13.21 -12.41
CA TRP A 511 1.52 12.29 -13.03
C TRP A 511 2.96 12.78 -12.84
N SER A 512 3.90 11.87 -12.60
CA SER A 512 5.33 12.12 -12.48
C SER A 512 6.11 11.08 -13.28
N ASP A 513 7.00 11.54 -14.16
CA ASP A 513 7.90 10.69 -14.96
C ASP A 513 9.27 10.59 -14.27
N ASP A 514 9.28 10.08 -13.03
CA ASP A 514 10.44 10.09 -12.14
C ASP A 514 11.08 8.70 -11.93
N PHE A 515 10.61 7.69 -12.65
CA PHE A 515 11.12 6.34 -12.54
C PHE A 515 12.14 5.99 -13.64
N PRO A 516 13.01 4.97 -13.39
CA PRO A 516 13.99 4.48 -14.38
C PRO A 516 13.33 4.11 -15.70
N ALA A 517 14.11 4.20 -16.80
CA ALA A 517 13.67 3.90 -18.16
C ALA A 517 12.46 4.73 -18.64
N GLY A 518 12.26 5.93 -18.09
CA GLY A 518 11.13 6.79 -18.44
C GLY A 518 9.79 6.30 -17.90
N GLY A 519 9.80 5.47 -16.87
CA GLY A 519 8.58 5.06 -16.19
C GLY A 519 7.98 6.23 -15.41
N GLY A 520 6.65 6.23 -15.32
CA GLY A 520 5.92 7.25 -14.57
C GLY A 520 4.88 6.65 -13.63
N ARG A 521 4.37 7.50 -12.75
CA ARG A 521 3.37 7.13 -11.74
C ARG A 521 2.48 8.30 -11.37
N PHE A 522 1.31 8.01 -10.82
CA PHE A 522 0.55 9.02 -10.09
C PHE A 522 1.16 9.24 -8.71
N VAL A 523 1.33 10.53 -8.35
CA VAL A 523 1.76 10.96 -7.02
C VAL A 523 0.77 11.96 -6.47
N VAL A 524 0.61 11.98 -5.15
CA VAL A 524 -0.16 12.98 -4.43
C VAL A 524 0.77 13.71 -3.47
N GLU A 525 0.78 15.03 -3.53
CA GLU A 525 1.58 15.88 -2.66
C GLU A 525 0.85 16.15 -1.35
N SER A 526 1.60 16.51 -0.33
CA SER A 526 1.07 17.01 0.93
C SER A 526 1.49 18.46 1.15
N THR A 527 0.77 19.14 2.01
CA THR A 527 1.12 20.46 2.54
C THR A 527 1.18 20.43 4.05
N GLY A 528 1.93 21.35 4.66
CA GLY A 528 1.94 21.54 6.11
C GLY A 528 2.89 20.63 6.88
N TYR A 529 3.53 19.63 6.27
CA TYR A 529 4.64 18.92 6.90
C TYR A 529 5.90 19.79 6.88
N CYS A 530 6.35 20.21 8.06
CA CYS A 530 7.52 21.07 8.21
C CYS A 530 8.81 20.26 8.17
N THR A 531 8.84 19.12 8.87
CA THR A 531 10.06 18.30 8.94
C THR A 531 9.70 16.82 9.16
N THR A 532 10.38 15.94 8.42
CA THR A 532 10.37 14.49 8.63
C THR A 532 11.77 14.03 9.00
N ILE A 533 11.90 13.32 10.13
CA ILE A 533 13.17 12.86 10.70
C ILE A 533 13.15 11.33 10.76
N VAL A 534 14.20 10.70 10.26
CA VAL A 534 14.38 9.24 10.29
C VAL A 534 15.73 8.92 10.96
N ASN A 535 15.70 8.12 12.02
CA ASN A 535 16.88 7.77 12.80
C ASN A 535 17.75 8.99 13.17
N GLY A 536 17.12 10.11 13.52
CA GLY A 536 17.77 11.35 13.94
C GLY A 536 18.24 12.27 12.81
N ALA A 537 18.20 11.82 11.56
CA ALA A 537 18.54 12.63 10.41
C ALA A 537 17.27 13.24 9.77
N VAL A 538 17.34 14.51 9.41
CA VAL A 538 16.25 15.19 8.70
C VAL A 538 16.20 14.65 7.28
N LEU A 539 15.14 13.94 6.94
CA LEU A 539 14.90 13.41 5.58
C LEU A 539 14.28 14.49 4.69
N PHE A 540 13.23 15.15 5.18
CA PHE A 540 12.59 16.27 4.49
C PHE A 540 12.57 17.50 5.39
N ASP A 541 12.83 18.66 4.77
CA ASP A 541 12.76 19.99 5.39
C ASP A 541 11.88 20.88 4.52
N ASP A 542 10.72 21.28 5.04
CA ASP A 542 9.65 22.01 4.32
C ASP A 542 9.37 21.40 2.92
N GLY A 543 9.17 20.07 2.90
CA GLY A 543 8.87 19.29 1.69
C GLY A 543 10.07 18.98 0.77
N SER A 544 11.26 19.51 1.07
CA SER A 544 12.47 19.31 0.26
C SER A 544 13.28 18.11 0.79
N ASP A 545 13.66 17.17 -0.10
CA ASP A 545 14.58 16.08 0.22
C ASP A 545 15.97 16.63 0.53
N THR A 546 16.48 16.37 1.72
CA THR A 546 17.80 16.84 2.17
C THR A 546 18.96 15.99 1.62
N GLY A 547 18.64 14.86 1.00
CA GLY A 547 19.60 13.85 0.59
C GLY A 547 20.02 12.88 1.71
N ALA A 548 19.48 13.00 2.92
CA ALA A 548 19.77 12.05 4.00
C ALA A 548 19.21 10.66 3.66
N ARG A 549 20.00 9.62 3.93
CA ARG A 549 19.64 8.22 3.72
C ARG A 549 19.97 7.42 4.99
N ALA A 550 19.26 7.78 6.06
CA ALA A 550 19.46 7.19 7.39
C ALA A 550 18.48 6.04 7.68
N GLY A 551 17.64 5.67 6.73
CA GLY A 551 16.73 4.54 6.86
C GLY A 551 17.47 3.21 7.01
N ARG A 552 16.81 2.25 7.65
CA ARG A 552 17.37 0.92 7.94
C ARG A 552 16.33 -0.15 7.64
N VAL A 553 16.79 -1.34 7.28
CA VAL A 553 15.95 -2.53 7.35
C VAL A 553 15.76 -2.88 8.82
N LEU A 554 14.49 -2.91 9.27
CA LEU A 554 14.16 -3.15 10.67
C LEU A 554 13.94 -4.64 10.93
N THR A 555 14.49 -5.11 12.02
CA THR A 555 14.25 -6.45 12.54
C THR A 555 13.42 -6.35 13.82
N PRO A 556 12.52 -7.33 14.10
CA PRO A 556 11.84 -7.42 15.39
C PRO A 556 12.86 -7.67 16.51
N GLY A 557 12.67 -7.02 17.68
CA GLY A 557 13.60 -7.13 18.82
C GLY A 557 12.94 -7.32 20.15
#